data_0b866b48c7ca509f46353800422af7d7
#
_entry.id   0b866b48c7ca509f46353800422af7d7
#
_cell.length_a   1.000
_cell.length_b   1.000
_cell.length_c   1.000
_cell.angle_alpha   90.00
_cell.angle_beta   90.00
_cell.angle_gamma   90.00
#
_symmetry.space_group_name_H-M   'P 1'
#
loop_
_entity.id
_entity.type
_entity.pdbx_description
1 polymer ?
#
loop_
_entity_poly.entity_id
_entity_poly.type
_entity_poly.pdbx_seq_one_letter_code
_entity_poly.pdbx_strand_id
1 'polypeptide(L)'
;PPIWLGCSREETFRKAGELGLGCLAMSSGGPEHLTQLVDSYREGIRNADPVGKMITDRVSISTLAICAESRKKAQERGAEILDWYRRQQDLRHDRVWQAHDLTSVPPDYQGHYQRSAATETAKRDETSSLDLIKEGRYCIGDPDDCLRFLERYVPTGVDEIMPLFQIGPMTNGEVTETLRLFGKHVIPHLEN
;
A
#
# COMPACT_ATOMS: atom_id res chain seq x y z
N PRO A 1 0.16 -22.62 9.67
CA PRO A 1 0.83 -21.37 9.35
C PRO A 1 -0.16 -20.21 9.43
N PRO A 2 0.28 -18.97 9.71
CA PRO A 2 -0.58 -17.81 9.63
C PRO A 2 -1.08 -17.60 8.20
N ILE A 3 -2.35 -17.22 8.06
CA ILE A 3 -2.99 -16.97 6.77
C ILE A 3 -3.34 -15.48 6.69
N TRP A 4 -3.14 -14.89 5.51
CA TRP A 4 -3.35 -13.47 5.27
C TRP A 4 -4.31 -13.25 4.10
N LEU A 5 -5.15 -12.23 4.20
CA LEU A 5 -6.07 -11.80 3.15
C LEU A 5 -5.63 -10.45 2.59
N GLY A 6 -5.57 -10.32 1.26
CA GLY A 6 -5.37 -9.03 0.59
C GLY A 6 -6.64 -8.17 0.71
N CYS A 7 -6.53 -7.02 1.36
CA CYS A 7 -7.65 -6.14 1.67
C CYS A 7 -7.46 -4.75 1.05
N SER A 8 -8.54 -4.16 0.57
CA SER A 8 -8.53 -2.80 0.00
C SER A 8 -9.78 -1.98 0.36
N ARG A 9 -10.73 -2.56 1.08
CA ARG A 9 -12.01 -1.95 1.43
C ARG A 9 -12.41 -2.34 2.85
N GLU A 10 -13.21 -1.52 3.48
CA GLU A 10 -13.71 -1.74 4.84
C GLU A 10 -14.32 -3.12 5.03
N GLU A 11 -15.19 -3.55 4.10
CA GLU A 11 -15.82 -4.87 4.14
C GLU A 11 -14.81 -6.02 4.14
N THR A 12 -13.72 -5.91 3.35
CA THR A 12 -12.69 -6.94 3.29
C THR A 12 -11.78 -6.93 4.52
N PHE A 13 -11.54 -5.76 5.12
CA PHE A 13 -10.86 -5.64 6.40
C PHE A 13 -11.67 -6.30 7.52
N ARG A 14 -12.96 -5.96 7.64
CA ARG A 14 -13.88 -6.59 8.60
C ARG A 14 -13.93 -8.09 8.39
N LYS A 15 -14.08 -8.56 7.15
CA LYS A 15 -14.16 -9.98 6.82
C LYS A 15 -12.89 -10.74 7.17
N ALA A 16 -11.71 -10.16 6.94
CA ALA A 16 -10.43 -10.74 7.37
C ALA A 16 -10.43 -10.97 8.90
N GLY A 17 -10.86 -9.97 9.67
CA GLY A 17 -11.00 -10.08 11.13
C GLY A 17 -11.97 -11.18 11.55
N GLU A 18 -13.20 -11.19 11.02
CA GLU A 18 -14.22 -12.21 11.31
C GLU A 18 -13.73 -13.65 11.07
N LEU A 19 -12.90 -13.84 10.05
CA LEU A 19 -12.31 -15.14 9.69
C LEU A 19 -11.02 -15.47 10.45
N GLY A 20 -10.56 -14.60 11.34
CA GLY A 20 -9.31 -14.78 12.09
C GLY A 20 -8.05 -14.73 11.22
N LEU A 21 -8.11 -14.05 10.06
CA LEU A 21 -7.01 -13.92 9.11
C LEU A 21 -6.26 -12.61 9.32
N GLY A 22 -4.94 -12.59 9.05
CA GLY A 22 -4.19 -11.36 8.96
C GLY A 22 -4.61 -10.54 7.73
N CYS A 23 -4.51 -9.23 7.82
CA CYS A 23 -4.86 -8.30 6.76
C CYS A 23 -3.60 -7.74 6.09
N LEU A 24 -3.52 -7.87 4.76
CA LEU A 24 -2.49 -7.25 3.92
C LEU A 24 -3.12 -6.14 3.07
N ALA A 25 -2.60 -4.93 3.17
CA ALA A 25 -3.11 -3.79 2.41
C ALA A 25 -1.99 -2.92 1.83
N MET A 26 -2.38 -1.97 0.97
CA MET A 26 -1.50 -0.89 0.51
C MET A 26 -1.78 0.37 1.31
N SER A 27 -0.78 1.22 1.50
CA SER A 27 -0.90 2.52 2.19
C SER A 27 -1.67 3.59 1.39
N SER A 28 -2.47 3.18 0.40
CA SER A 28 -3.28 4.08 -0.42
C SER A 28 -4.36 4.78 0.41
N GLY A 29 -4.58 6.06 0.19
CA GLY A 29 -5.64 6.83 0.88
C GLY A 29 -5.17 7.58 2.15
N GLY A 30 -3.92 7.38 2.57
CA GLY A 30 -3.35 8.09 3.72
C GLY A 30 -3.70 7.49 5.09
N PRO A 31 -3.08 8.02 6.18
CA PRO A 31 -3.25 7.47 7.52
C PRO A 31 -4.68 7.55 8.05
N GLU A 32 -5.40 8.64 7.80
CA GLU A 32 -6.76 8.86 8.32
C GLU A 32 -7.74 7.83 7.76
N HIS A 33 -7.66 7.55 6.47
CA HIS A 33 -8.47 6.50 5.84
C HIS A 33 -8.09 5.11 6.36
N LEU A 34 -6.79 4.87 6.56
CA LEU A 34 -6.31 3.58 7.05
C LEU A 34 -6.80 3.30 8.47
N THR A 35 -6.86 4.30 9.34
CA THR A 35 -7.40 4.16 10.71
C THR A 35 -8.81 3.55 10.68
N GLN A 36 -9.70 4.07 9.82
CA GLN A 36 -11.07 3.54 9.68
C GLN A 36 -11.09 2.07 9.25
N LEU A 37 -10.20 1.70 8.31
CA LEU A 37 -10.08 0.32 7.83
C LEU A 37 -9.56 -0.60 8.94
N VAL A 38 -8.57 -0.17 9.70
CA VAL A 38 -8.02 -0.93 10.83
C VAL A 38 -9.06 -1.10 11.92
N ASP A 39 -9.84 -0.07 12.25
CA ASP A 39 -10.93 -0.16 13.22
C ASP A 39 -11.97 -1.21 12.81
N SER A 40 -12.33 -1.25 11.53
CA SER A 40 -13.25 -2.28 11.00
C SER A 40 -12.67 -3.70 11.11
N TYR A 41 -11.36 -3.86 10.89
CA TYR A 41 -10.67 -5.13 11.13
C TYR A 41 -10.70 -5.53 12.60
N ARG A 42 -10.36 -4.59 13.51
CA ARG A 42 -10.35 -4.83 14.96
C ARG A 42 -11.76 -5.15 15.50
N GLU A 43 -12.81 -4.60 14.91
CA GLU A 43 -14.18 -4.98 15.23
C GLU A 43 -14.48 -6.42 14.81
N GLY A 44 -14.08 -6.80 13.59
CA GLY A 44 -14.25 -8.18 13.10
C GLY A 44 -13.50 -9.21 13.94
N ILE A 45 -12.23 -8.93 14.32
CA ILE A 45 -11.40 -9.89 15.05
C ILE A 45 -11.91 -10.18 16.47
N ARG A 46 -12.61 -9.22 17.11
CA ARG A 46 -13.20 -9.45 18.46
C ARG A 46 -14.24 -10.57 18.49
N ASN A 47 -14.88 -10.83 17.35
CA ASN A 47 -15.93 -11.82 17.20
C ASN A 47 -15.53 -12.89 16.16
N ALA A 48 -14.25 -13.17 16.03
CA ALA A 48 -13.74 -14.07 15.00
C ALA A 48 -14.28 -15.49 15.15
N ASP A 49 -14.77 -16.05 14.03
CA ASP A 49 -14.96 -17.49 13.83
C ASP A 49 -13.88 -17.98 12.85
N PRO A 50 -12.70 -18.38 13.38
CA PRO A 50 -11.54 -18.58 12.56
C PRO A 50 -11.67 -19.79 11.64
N VAL A 51 -11.37 -19.61 10.36
CA VAL A 51 -11.34 -20.69 9.34
C VAL A 51 -10.20 -21.69 9.57
N GLY A 52 -9.25 -21.37 10.43
CA GLY A 52 -8.09 -22.18 10.76
C GLY A 52 -7.94 -22.42 12.26
N LYS A 53 -6.89 -23.15 12.65
CA LYS A 53 -6.57 -23.39 14.06
C LYS A 53 -5.94 -22.20 14.78
N MET A 54 -5.58 -21.15 14.04
CA MET A 54 -4.88 -19.98 14.56
C MET A 54 -5.59 -18.71 14.12
N ILE A 55 -5.66 -17.76 15.02
CA ILE A 55 -6.03 -16.38 14.71
C ILE A 55 -4.74 -15.62 14.41
N THR A 56 -4.70 -14.95 13.26
CA THR A 56 -3.63 -14.03 12.87
C THR A 56 -4.14 -12.60 13.07
N ASP A 57 -4.05 -12.12 14.33
CA ASP A 57 -4.50 -10.76 14.68
C ASP A 57 -3.42 -9.74 14.32
N ARG A 58 -3.26 -9.49 12.99
CA ARG A 58 -2.29 -8.52 12.48
C ARG A 58 -2.78 -7.82 11.24
N VAL A 59 -2.48 -6.53 11.16
CA VAL A 59 -2.65 -5.70 9.96
C VAL A 59 -1.29 -5.26 9.49
N SER A 60 -0.93 -5.68 8.28
CA SER A 60 0.29 -5.26 7.59
C SER A 60 -0.06 -4.41 6.38
N ILE A 61 0.66 -3.31 6.20
CA ILE A 61 0.52 -2.47 5.01
C ILE A 61 1.82 -2.43 4.21
N SER A 62 1.71 -2.30 2.90
CA SER A 62 2.86 -2.06 2.04
C SER A 62 2.86 -0.64 1.48
N THR A 63 4.04 -0.08 1.29
CA THR A 63 4.26 1.22 0.66
C THR A 63 5.46 1.19 -0.27
N LEU A 64 5.45 1.99 -1.34
CA LEU A 64 6.63 2.19 -2.16
C LEU A 64 7.63 3.05 -1.38
N ALA A 65 8.90 2.62 -1.32
CA ALA A 65 9.91 3.31 -0.55
C ALA A 65 11.22 3.50 -1.35
N ILE A 66 11.66 4.76 -1.43
CA ILE A 66 12.93 5.15 -2.04
C ILE A 66 13.60 6.15 -1.11
N CYS A 67 14.81 5.82 -0.65
CA CYS A 67 15.60 6.70 0.18
C CYS A 67 16.93 7.03 -0.50
N ALA A 68 17.27 8.31 -0.56
CA ALA A 68 18.55 8.77 -1.07
C ALA A 68 19.20 9.77 -0.08
N GLU A 69 20.48 10.08 -0.28
CA GLU A 69 21.22 10.99 0.60
C GLU A 69 20.67 12.42 0.66
N SER A 70 19.91 12.83 -0.37
CA SER A 70 19.24 14.13 -0.37
C SER A 70 17.81 14.02 -0.87
N ARG A 71 16.93 14.84 -0.26
CA ARG A 71 15.52 14.97 -0.68
C ARG A 71 15.35 15.24 -2.15
N LYS A 72 16.16 16.15 -2.71
CA LYS A 72 16.07 16.50 -4.14
C LYS A 72 16.33 15.28 -5.02
N LYS A 73 17.44 14.56 -4.79
CA LYS A 73 17.79 13.35 -5.56
C LYS A 73 16.69 12.28 -5.45
N ALA A 74 16.18 12.05 -4.23
CA ALA A 74 15.10 11.09 -4.00
C ALA A 74 13.82 11.47 -4.73
N GLN A 75 13.40 12.74 -4.67
CA GLN A 75 12.17 13.22 -5.29
C GLN A 75 12.24 13.20 -6.82
N GLU A 76 13.34 13.66 -7.43
CA GLU A 76 13.52 13.65 -8.88
C GLU A 76 13.49 12.22 -9.42
N ARG A 77 14.32 11.34 -8.86
CA ARG A 77 14.38 9.94 -9.28
C ARG A 77 13.13 9.16 -8.93
N GLY A 78 12.58 9.42 -7.74
CA GLY A 78 11.34 8.82 -7.28
C GLY A 78 10.15 9.16 -8.16
N ALA A 79 10.07 10.40 -8.67
CA ALA A 79 9.01 10.80 -9.61
C ALA A 79 9.08 10.00 -10.93
N GLU A 80 10.26 9.82 -11.51
CA GLU A 80 10.44 8.99 -12.71
C GLU A 80 10.01 7.53 -12.49
N ILE A 81 10.40 6.96 -11.34
CA ILE A 81 10.06 5.58 -10.98
C ILE A 81 8.56 5.45 -10.73
N LEU A 82 7.96 6.40 -10.02
CA LEU A 82 6.53 6.42 -9.74
C LEU A 82 5.69 6.61 -11.01
N ASP A 83 6.14 7.45 -11.95
CA ASP A 83 5.52 7.59 -13.27
C ASP A 83 5.55 6.28 -14.06
N TRP A 84 6.67 5.56 -14.00
CA TRP A 84 6.76 4.23 -14.61
C TRP A 84 5.78 3.26 -13.93
N TYR A 85 5.75 3.23 -12.60
CA TYR A 85 4.86 2.35 -11.83
C TYR A 85 3.40 2.63 -12.14
N ARG A 86 2.97 3.89 -12.16
CA ARG A 86 1.60 4.30 -12.50
C ARG A 86 1.24 3.87 -13.92
N ARG A 87 2.12 4.09 -14.90
CA ARG A 87 1.90 3.60 -16.28
C ARG A 87 1.74 2.09 -16.36
N GLN A 88 2.51 1.32 -15.58
CA GLN A 88 2.34 -0.14 -15.57
C GLN A 88 1.02 -0.58 -14.94
N GLN A 89 0.55 0.11 -13.92
CA GLN A 89 -0.78 -0.14 -13.35
C GLN A 89 -1.89 0.17 -14.37
N ASP A 90 -1.78 1.27 -15.08
CA ASP A 90 -2.73 1.66 -16.13
C ASP A 90 -2.77 0.60 -17.25
N LEU A 91 -1.62 0.22 -17.79
CA LEU A 91 -1.52 -0.82 -18.83
C LEU A 91 -2.06 -2.17 -18.38
N ARG A 92 -1.83 -2.53 -17.13
CA ARG A 92 -2.38 -3.76 -16.54
C ARG A 92 -3.89 -3.66 -16.41
N HIS A 93 -4.41 -2.53 -15.93
CA HIS A 93 -5.82 -2.27 -15.83
C HIS A 93 -6.49 -2.41 -17.20
N ASP A 94 -6.00 -1.68 -18.20
CA ASP A 94 -6.55 -1.72 -19.56
C ASP A 94 -6.57 -3.13 -20.15
N ARG A 95 -5.49 -3.90 -19.99
CA ARG A 95 -5.40 -5.27 -20.54
C ARG A 95 -6.32 -6.26 -19.82
N VAL A 96 -6.47 -6.14 -18.51
CA VAL A 96 -7.23 -7.11 -17.71
C VAL A 96 -8.72 -6.79 -17.74
N TRP A 97 -9.09 -5.50 -17.75
CA TRP A 97 -10.47 -5.08 -17.53
C TRP A 97 -11.25 -4.80 -18.82
N GLN A 98 -10.57 -4.40 -19.90
CA GLN A 98 -11.23 -4.21 -21.21
C GLN A 98 -11.46 -5.53 -21.98
N ALA A 99 -10.75 -6.60 -21.62
CA ALA A 99 -10.79 -7.86 -22.36
C ALA A 99 -11.94 -8.80 -21.98
N HIS A 100 -12.73 -8.50 -20.94
CA HIS A 100 -13.74 -9.42 -20.42
C HIS A 100 -15.15 -8.84 -20.51
N ASP A 101 -16.04 -9.61 -21.11
CA ASP A 101 -17.47 -9.40 -21.02
C ASP A 101 -17.91 -9.58 -19.55
N LEU A 102 -18.62 -8.60 -19.00
CA LEU A 102 -19.14 -8.64 -17.64
C LEU A 102 -20.00 -9.88 -17.34
N THR A 103 -20.61 -10.46 -18.37
CA THR A 103 -21.40 -11.69 -18.23
C THR A 103 -20.55 -12.91 -17.92
N SER A 104 -19.25 -12.88 -18.26
CA SER A 104 -18.31 -13.95 -17.97
C SER A 104 -17.67 -13.84 -16.57
N VAL A 105 -17.94 -12.74 -15.87
CA VAL A 105 -17.37 -12.47 -14.53
C VAL A 105 -18.29 -13.06 -13.47
N PRO A 106 -17.77 -13.85 -12.51
CA PRO A 106 -18.57 -14.34 -11.40
C PRO A 106 -19.29 -13.20 -10.67
N PRO A 107 -20.56 -13.40 -10.22
CA PRO A 107 -21.38 -12.36 -9.60
C PRO A 107 -20.67 -11.59 -8.47
N ASP A 108 -19.89 -12.29 -7.63
CA ASP A 108 -19.17 -11.72 -6.51
C ASP A 108 -18.06 -10.74 -6.94
N TYR A 109 -17.58 -10.85 -8.18
CA TYR A 109 -16.55 -9.98 -8.76
C TYR A 109 -17.12 -8.88 -9.66
N GLN A 110 -18.37 -8.96 -10.10
CA GLN A 110 -18.98 -7.96 -10.99
C GLN A 110 -18.95 -6.56 -10.40
N GLY A 111 -19.21 -6.41 -9.09
CA GLY A 111 -19.13 -5.13 -8.41
C GLY A 111 -17.71 -4.54 -8.36
N HIS A 112 -16.68 -5.38 -8.41
CA HIS A 112 -15.29 -4.92 -8.54
C HIS A 112 -15.01 -4.39 -9.94
N TYR A 113 -15.49 -5.08 -10.97
CA TYR A 113 -15.39 -4.65 -12.37
C TYR A 113 -16.13 -3.33 -12.63
N GLN A 114 -17.37 -3.21 -12.15
CA GLN A 114 -18.17 -1.98 -12.32
C GLN A 114 -17.51 -0.76 -11.66
N ARG A 115 -16.89 -0.95 -10.48
CA ARG A 115 -16.14 0.13 -9.79
C ARG A 115 -14.86 0.48 -10.50
N SER A 116 -14.16 -0.49 -11.05
CA SER A 116 -12.95 -0.25 -11.85
C SER A 116 -13.28 0.55 -13.10
N ALA A 117 -14.38 0.21 -13.79
CA ALA A 117 -14.89 0.97 -14.93
C ALA A 117 -15.34 2.39 -14.54
N ALA A 118 -15.98 2.56 -13.37
CA ALA A 118 -16.38 3.87 -12.85
C ALA A 118 -15.18 4.74 -12.43
N THR A 119 -14.08 4.12 -11.96
CA THR A 119 -12.84 4.83 -11.65
C THR A 119 -12.12 5.28 -12.92
N GLU A 120 -12.34 4.59 -14.04
CA GLU A 120 -11.82 4.98 -15.34
C GLU A 120 -12.51 6.23 -15.92
N THR A 121 -13.81 6.39 -15.60
CA THR A 121 -14.59 7.60 -15.95
C THR A 121 -14.41 8.75 -14.94
N ALA A 122 -14.06 8.45 -13.69
CA ALA A 122 -13.60 9.45 -12.75
C ALA A 122 -12.22 9.94 -13.23
N LYS A 123 -12.10 11.25 -13.51
CA LYS A 123 -10.83 11.88 -13.90
C LYS A 123 -9.70 11.24 -13.11
N ARG A 124 -8.77 10.57 -13.81
CA ARG A 124 -7.51 10.12 -13.23
C ARG A 124 -6.94 11.31 -12.45
N ASP A 125 -6.49 11.05 -11.24
CA ASP A 125 -5.80 12.06 -10.44
C ASP A 125 -4.66 12.63 -11.29
N GLU A 126 -4.87 13.83 -11.84
CA GLU A 126 -3.92 14.52 -12.73
C GLU A 126 -2.68 15.00 -11.95
N THR A 127 -2.68 14.77 -10.64
CA THR A 127 -1.56 15.15 -9.77
C THR A 127 -0.27 14.47 -10.24
N SER A 128 0.75 15.28 -10.45
CA SER A 128 2.05 14.76 -10.89
C SER A 128 2.65 13.82 -9.83
N SER A 129 3.46 12.85 -10.27
CA SER A 129 4.15 11.96 -9.33
C SER A 129 5.03 12.72 -8.35
N LEU A 130 5.64 13.82 -8.78
CA LEU A 130 6.43 14.68 -7.91
C LEU A 130 5.58 15.35 -6.82
N ASP A 131 4.38 15.81 -7.16
CA ASP A 131 3.48 16.44 -6.18
C ASP A 131 2.94 15.41 -5.20
N LEU A 132 2.57 14.21 -5.65
CA LEU A 132 2.19 13.10 -4.77
C LEU A 132 3.30 12.74 -3.76
N ILE A 133 4.57 12.78 -4.21
CA ILE A 133 5.72 12.57 -3.33
C ILE A 133 5.85 13.71 -2.31
N LYS A 134 5.75 14.98 -2.77
CA LYS A 134 5.81 16.15 -1.89
C LYS A 134 4.67 16.21 -0.86
N GLU A 135 3.49 15.72 -1.22
CA GLU A 135 2.35 15.56 -0.32
C GLU A 135 2.56 14.41 0.70
N GLY A 136 3.63 13.63 0.56
CA GLY A 136 3.92 12.51 1.44
C GLY A 136 2.98 11.32 1.27
N ARG A 137 2.51 11.06 0.06
CA ARG A 137 1.69 9.87 -0.24
C ARG A 137 2.51 8.60 -0.39
N TYR A 138 3.83 8.73 -0.57
CA TYR A 138 4.77 7.63 -0.70
C TYR A 138 5.99 7.86 0.19
N CYS A 139 6.63 6.79 0.61
CA CYS A 139 7.84 6.84 1.43
C CYS A 139 9.08 7.15 0.55
N ILE A 140 9.11 8.34 -0.05
CA ILE A 140 10.13 8.76 -1.01
C ILE A 140 10.76 10.08 -0.57
N GLY A 141 12.05 10.05 -0.20
CA GLY A 141 12.75 11.23 0.30
C GLY A 141 14.15 10.94 0.83
N ASP A 142 14.67 11.84 1.63
CA ASP A 142 15.84 11.58 2.47
C ASP A 142 15.44 10.75 3.72
N PRO A 143 16.39 10.33 4.55
CA PRO A 143 16.05 9.53 5.74
C PRO A 143 15.02 10.20 6.66
N ASP A 144 15.09 11.53 6.84
CA ASP A 144 14.16 12.28 7.68
C ASP A 144 12.74 12.30 7.06
N ASP A 145 12.63 12.40 5.74
CA ASP A 145 11.34 12.31 5.04
C ASP A 145 10.73 10.93 5.21
N CYS A 146 11.53 9.88 5.07
CA CYS A 146 11.09 8.50 5.24
C CYS A 146 10.64 8.24 6.68
N LEU A 147 11.37 8.73 7.67
CA LEU A 147 10.99 8.62 9.07
C LEU A 147 9.66 9.32 9.35
N ARG A 148 9.52 10.59 8.95
CA ARG A 148 8.25 11.34 9.08
C ARG A 148 7.08 10.65 8.38
N PHE A 149 7.31 10.03 7.22
CA PHE A 149 6.28 9.25 6.55
C PHE A 149 5.81 8.09 7.43
N LEU A 150 6.73 7.28 7.95
CA LEU A 150 6.41 6.10 8.76
C LEU A 150 5.75 6.47 10.09
N GLU A 151 6.23 7.52 10.76
CA GLU A 151 5.66 8.04 12.01
C GLU A 151 4.18 8.40 11.90
N ARG A 152 3.72 8.89 10.73
CA ARG A 152 2.31 9.19 10.49
C ARG A 152 1.40 7.96 10.55
N TYR A 153 1.96 6.77 10.35
CA TYR A 153 1.21 5.51 10.37
C TYR A 153 1.19 4.84 11.76
N VAL A 154 2.06 5.24 12.68
CA VAL A 154 2.08 4.70 14.05
C VAL A 154 0.71 4.81 14.74
N PRO A 155 0.01 5.94 14.72
CA PRO A 155 -1.28 6.08 15.40
C PRO A 155 -2.44 5.36 14.69
N THR A 156 -2.25 4.79 13.51
CA THR A 156 -3.33 4.13 12.75
C THR A 156 -3.70 2.75 13.29
N GLY A 157 -2.87 2.18 14.17
CA GLY A 157 -3.08 0.84 14.72
C GLY A 157 -2.66 -0.30 13.81
N VAL A 158 -1.90 -0.02 12.73
CA VAL A 158 -1.23 -1.08 11.95
C VAL A 158 -0.12 -1.72 12.77
N ASP A 159 0.06 -3.04 12.60
CA ASP A 159 1.09 -3.78 13.33
C ASP A 159 2.41 -3.79 12.59
N GLU A 160 2.37 -3.71 11.26
CA GLU A 160 3.56 -3.84 10.42
C GLU A 160 3.47 -2.94 9.19
N ILE A 161 4.60 -2.34 8.81
CA ILE A 161 4.77 -1.65 7.54
C ILE A 161 5.84 -2.37 6.74
N MET A 162 5.50 -2.76 5.51
CA MET A 162 6.38 -3.44 4.57
C MET A 162 6.79 -2.50 3.43
N PRO A 163 7.95 -1.83 3.51
CA PRO A 163 8.44 -1.00 2.43
C PRO A 163 8.87 -1.85 1.22
N LEU A 164 8.40 -1.50 0.04
CA LEU A 164 8.83 -2.08 -1.22
C LEU A 164 9.99 -1.27 -1.78
N PHE A 165 11.20 -1.80 -1.67
CA PHE A 165 12.44 -1.11 -2.06
C PHE A 165 12.87 -1.34 -3.51
N GLN A 166 12.32 -2.36 -4.16
CA GLN A 166 12.58 -2.64 -5.58
C GLN A 166 11.35 -2.27 -6.40
N ILE A 167 11.42 -1.21 -7.17
CA ILE A 167 10.32 -0.71 -7.98
C ILE A 167 10.79 -0.54 -9.41
N GLY A 168 10.23 -1.35 -10.32
CA GLY A 168 10.40 -1.22 -11.77
C GLY A 168 11.86 -1.02 -12.24
N PRO A 169 12.18 0.15 -12.82
CA PRO A 169 13.48 0.41 -13.45
C PRO A 169 14.60 0.78 -12.46
N MET A 170 14.40 0.59 -11.16
CA MET A 170 15.47 0.82 -10.18
C MET A 170 16.64 -0.12 -10.43
N THR A 171 17.84 0.44 -10.41
CA THR A 171 19.08 -0.34 -10.46
C THR A 171 19.39 -0.99 -9.11
N ASN A 172 20.18 -2.06 -9.11
CA ASN A 172 20.65 -2.69 -7.87
C ASN A 172 21.38 -1.70 -6.95
N GLY A 173 22.09 -0.72 -7.51
CA GLY A 173 22.77 0.32 -6.75
C GLY A 173 21.78 1.20 -5.97
N GLU A 174 20.70 1.63 -6.60
CA GLU A 174 19.65 2.45 -5.98
C GLU A 174 18.91 1.68 -4.88
N VAL A 175 18.62 0.41 -5.12
CA VAL A 175 17.99 -0.46 -4.10
C VAL A 175 18.92 -0.65 -2.91
N THR A 176 20.21 -0.92 -3.14
CA THR A 176 21.21 -1.10 -2.08
C THR A 176 21.42 0.20 -1.29
N GLU A 177 21.46 1.36 -1.97
CA GLU A 177 21.55 2.67 -1.31
C GLU A 177 20.34 2.90 -0.39
N THR A 178 19.13 2.65 -0.90
CA THR A 178 17.88 2.76 -0.12
C THR A 178 17.91 1.86 1.12
N LEU A 179 18.23 0.58 0.96
CA LEU A 179 18.32 -0.37 2.08
C LEU A 179 19.34 0.05 3.12
N ARG A 180 20.52 0.51 2.70
CA ARG A 180 21.57 0.97 3.58
C ARG A 180 21.15 2.22 4.39
N LEU A 181 20.51 3.19 3.73
CA LEU A 181 20.03 4.40 4.39
C LEU A 181 18.89 4.09 5.37
N PHE A 182 17.95 3.23 4.99
CA PHE A 182 16.89 2.77 5.88
C PHE A 182 17.44 2.07 7.12
N GLY A 183 18.31 1.08 6.93
CA GLY A 183 18.90 0.32 8.04
C GLY A 183 19.73 1.17 8.99
N LYS A 184 20.39 2.21 8.48
CA LYS A 184 21.27 3.07 9.29
C LYS A 184 20.54 4.25 9.94
N HIS A 185 19.56 4.84 9.26
CA HIS A 185 19.01 6.15 9.65
C HIS A 185 17.51 6.18 9.88
N VAL A 186 16.76 5.13 9.53
CA VAL A 186 15.29 5.09 9.68
C VAL A 186 14.88 4.05 10.71
N ILE A 187 15.23 2.78 10.48
CA ILE A 187 14.81 1.67 11.36
C ILE A 187 15.18 1.89 12.84
N PRO A 188 16.40 2.33 13.21
CA PRO A 188 16.77 2.50 14.62
C PRO A 188 15.91 3.53 15.37
N HIS A 189 15.22 4.41 14.68
CA HIS A 189 14.35 5.42 15.28
C HIS A 189 12.89 4.95 15.44
N LEU A 190 12.52 3.80 14.87
CA LEU A 190 11.19 3.21 14.96
C LEU A 190 11.08 2.10 16.02
N GLU A 191 12.21 1.63 16.55
CA GLU A 191 12.29 0.53 17.52
C GLU A 191 12.18 0.98 18.99
N ASN A 192 11.83 2.26 19.25
CA ASN A 192 11.72 2.82 20.60
C ASN A 192 10.28 3.01 21.07
#